data_e592f3286dd7450b1e830f74297c7009
#
_entry.id   e592f3286dd7450b1e830f74297c7009
#
_cell.length_a   1.000
_cell.length_b   1.000
_cell.length_c   1.000
_cell.angle_alpha   90.00
_cell.angle_beta   90.00
_cell.angle_gamma   90.00
#
_symmetry.space_group_name_H-M   'P 1'
#
loop_
_entity.id
_entity.type
_entity.pdbx_description
1 polymer ?
#
loop_
_entity_poly.entity_id
_entity_poly.type
_entity_poly.pdbx_seq_one_letter_code
_entity_poly.pdbx_strand_id
1 'polypeptide(L)'
;VTASPTILIADPDEETRLALAEAVARLDPGARIVEAADGGALNRALAGSRIDVLFIDVLLPQTNGADIRRWRETGNPRGLVVLVTDMLAPRWPATARRVGAYDVILKPLGDLHIGRLLAANQVLSRSLDCLVVDPGQATRTLVRKLLGQSHFAFRIREAAGGRDAVRLAEAGPVDLAIIELSLPDYPALEVACRINDRHPAARILMTGPRIEEGVQRQLATFGASGFLPKPFQFFDIDKAVHESFGLWHPYLINALRRESLLDAGPTVGQVV
;
A
#
# COMPACT_ATOMS: atom_id res chain seq x y z
N VAL A 1 -14.37 -12.64 -11.66
CA VAL A 1 -14.99 -11.30 -11.75
C VAL A 1 -14.98 -10.75 -10.33
N THR A 2 -14.14 -9.76 -10.06
CA THR A 2 -14.17 -9.02 -8.79
C THR A 2 -15.50 -8.25 -8.72
N ALA A 3 -16.19 -8.33 -7.59
CA ALA A 3 -17.41 -7.57 -7.37
C ALA A 3 -17.11 -6.07 -7.51
N SER A 4 -18.01 -5.31 -8.11
CA SER A 4 -17.89 -3.86 -8.26
C SER A 4 -17.73 -3.20 -6.89
N PRO A 5 -16.79 -2.27 -6.71
CA PRO A 5 -16.54 -1.66 -5.42
C PRO A 5 -17.69 -0.74 -5.00
N THR A 6 -17.95 -0.67 -3.71
CA THR A 6 -18.83 0.36 -3.13
C THR A 6 -17.98 1.50 -2.59
N ILE A 7 -18.22 2.70 -3.10
CA ILE A 7 -17.50 3.91 -2.78
C ILE A 7 -18.41 4.87 -2.03
N LEU A 8 -17.99 5.28 -0.83
CA LEU A 8 -18.71 6.27 -0.03
C LEU A 8 -17.98 7.61 -0.09
N ILE A 9 -18.71 8.64 -0.48
CA ILE A 9 -18.24 10.01 -0.57
C ILE A 9 -18.93 10.81 0.56
N ALA A 10 -18.14 11.20 1.54
CA ALA A 10 -18.61 11.90 2.73
C ALA A 10 -18.02 13.32 2.78
N ASP A 11 -18.80 14.29 2.35
CA ASP A 11 -18.41 15.71 2.26
C ASP A 11 -19.64 16.59 2.51
N PRO A 12 -19.53 17.69 3.29
CA PRO A 12 -20.67 18.59 3.52
C PRO A 12 -21.08 19.34 2.25
N ASP A 13 -20.12 19.60 1.34
CA ASP A 13 -20.38 20.33 0.10
C ASP A 13 -20.97 19.40 -0.99
N GLU A 14 -22.16 19.76 -1.48
CA GLU A 14 -22.88 18.98 -2.50
C GLU A 14 -22.14 18.99 -3.85
N GLU A 15 -21.57 20.12 -4.24
CA GLU A 15 -20.85 20.25 -5.50
C GLU A 15 -19.62 19.33 -5.52
N THR A 16 -18.88 19.28 -4.41
CA THR A 16 -17.76 18.35 -4.25
C THR A 16 -18.21 16.89 -4.33
N ARG A 17 -19.32 16.52 -3.66
CA ARG A 17 -19.84 15.14 -3.72
C ARG A 17 -20.22 14.76 -5.14
N LEU A 18 -20.95 15.61 -5.86
CA LEU A 18 -21.35 15.38 -7.24
C LEU A 18 -20.16 15.24 -8.17
N ALA A 19 -19.19 16.15 -8.09
CA ALA A 19 -17.99 16.10 -8.92
C ALA A 19 -17.19 14.82 -8.70
N LEU A 20 -17.02 14.38 -7.45
CA LEU A 20 -16.37 13.11 -7.12
C LEU A 20 -17.16 11.91 -7.64
N ALA A 21 -18.49 11.90 -7.48
CA ALA A 21 -19.34 10.83 -7.96
C ALA A 21 -19.28 10.68 -9.48
N GLU A 22 -19.33 11.78 -10.23
CA GLU A 22 -19.18 11.77 -11.68
C GLU A 22 -17.80 11.27 -12.13
N ALA A 23 -16.73 11.70 -11.45
CA ALA A 23 -15.38 11.24 -11.76
C ALA A 23 -15.21 9.74 -11.50
N VAL A 24 -15.73 9.23 -10.38
CA VAL A 24 -15.77 7.79 -10.09
C VAL A 24 -16.56 7.03 -11.15
N ALA A 25 -17.76 7.48 -11.51
CA ALA A 25 -18.60 6.82 -12.51
C ALA A 25 -17.96 6.78 -13.90
N ARG A 26 -17.18 7.81 -14.28
CA ARG A 26 -16.39 7.81 -15.53
C ARG A 26 -15.26 6.78 -15.51
N LEU A 27 -14.57 6.66 -14.37
CA LEU A 27 -13.36 5.82 -14.24
C LEU A 27 -13.68 4.36 -13.93
N ASP A 28 -14.76 4.11 -13.20
CA ASP A 28 -15.27 2.77 -12.88
C ASP A 28 -16.81 2.77 -12.97
N PRO A 29 -17.37 2.56 -14.18
CA PRO A 29 -18.83 2.57 -14.39
C PRO A 29 -19.59 1.48 -13.60
N GLY A 30 -18.86 0.48 -13.10
CA GLY A 30 -19.45 -0.58 -12.26
C GLY A 30 -19.50 -0.23 -10.78
N ALA A 31 -18.81 0.82 -10.33
CA ALA A 31 -18.79 1.20 -8.92
C ALA A 31 -20.16 1.63 -8.41
N ARG A 32 -20.51 1.15 -7.21
CA ARG A 32 -21.68 1.65 -6.48
C ARG A 32 -21.29 2.86 -5.65
N ILE A 33 -21.92 3.99 -5.90
CA ILE A 33 -21.63 5.23 -5.18
C ILE A 33 -22.70 5.46 -4.10
N VAL A 34 -22.25 5.85 -2.91
CA VAL A 34 -23.06 6.25 -1.76
C VAL A 34 -22.57 7.61 -1.30
N GLU A 35 -23.48 8.51 -0.95
CA GLU A 35 -23.15 9.86 -0.50
C GLU A 35 -23.56 10.10 0.95
N ALA A 36 -22.80 10.93 1.66
CA ALA A 36 -23.11 11.38 3.01
C ALA A 36 -22.72 12.86 3.18
N ALA A 37 -23.66 13.69 3.62
CA ALA A 37 -23.40 15.11 3.85
C ALA A 37 -22.96 15.42 5.31
N ASP A 38 -23.13 14.47 6.22
CA ASP A 38 -22.82 14.59 7.63
C ASP A 38 -22.47 13.23 8.29
N GLY A 39 -22.03 13.26 9.54
CA GLY A 39 -21.68 12.08 10.30
C GLY A 39 -22.84 11.13 10.56
N GLY A 40 -24.08 11.62 10.62
CA GLY A 40 -25.27 10.77 10.75
C GLY A 40 -25.51 9.94 9.48
N ALA A 41 -25.44 10.56 8.31
CA ALA A 41 -25.51 9.89 7.02
C ALA A 41 -24.34 8.93 6.80
N LEU A 42 -23.13 9.36 7.14
CA LEU A 42 -21.92 8.51 7.13
C LEU A 42 -22.13 7.24 7.94
N ASN A 43 -22.54 7.35 9.20
CA ASN A 43 -22.72 6.21 10.09
C ASN A 43 -23.81 5.25 9.59
N ARG A 44 -24.91 5.75 9.02
CA ARG A 44 -25.94 4.92 8.39
C ARG A 44 -25.39 4.15 7.19
N ALA A 45 -24.61 4.81 6.33
CA ALA A 45 -23.98 4.16 5.17
C ALA A 45 -22.99 3.08 5.57
N LEU A 46 -22.14 3.35 6.57
CA LEU A 46 -21.15 2.40 7.09
C LEU A 46 -21.78 1.17 7.76
N ALA A 47 -22.97 1.34 8.39
CA ALA A 47 -23.72 0.23 9.00
C ALA A 47 -24.51 -0.59 7.97
N GLY A 48 -24.96 0.03 6.89
CA GLY A 48 -25.89 -0.58 5.92
C GLY A 48 -25.24 -1.28 4.74
N SER A 49 -23.94 -1.05 4.50
CA SER A 49 -23.26 -1.58 3.30
C SER A 49 -21.78 -1.82 3.59
N ARG A 50 -21.20 -2.82 2.89
CA ARG A 50 -19.76 -2.95 2.82
C ARG A 50 -19.23 -1.80 1.94
N ILE A 51 -18.39 -0.95 2.52
CA ILE A 51 -17.72 0.14 1.82
C ILE A 51 -16.29 -0.29 1.52
N ASP A 52 -15.88 -0.21 0.25
CA ASP A 52 -14.53 -0.57 -0.19
C ASP A 52 -13.60 0.65 -0.22
N VAL A 53 -14.12 1.84 -0.57
CA VAL A 53 -13.38 3.11 -0.51
C VAL A 53 -14.24 4.16 0.17
N LEU A 54 -13.67 4.86 1.14
CA LEU A 54 -14.26 6.01 1.83
C LEU A 54 -13.44 7.26 1.53
N PHE A 55 -13.99 8.18 0.74
CA PHE A 55 -13.54 9.56 0.67
C PHE A 55 -14.23 10.35 1.76
N ILE A 56 -13.48 10.98 2.65
CA ILE A 56 -14.07 11.72 3.75
C ILE A 56 -13.40 13.09 3.94
N ASP A 57 -14.21 14.15 3.92
CA ASP A 57 -13.75 15.49 4.27
C ASP A 57 -13.34 15.54 5.75
N VAL A 58 -12.18 16.15 6.01
CA VAL A 58 -11.63 16.27 7.38
C VAL A 58 -12.47 17.12 8.31
N LEU A 59 -13.36 17.96 7.75
CA LEU A 59 -14.27 18.85 8.47
C LEU A 59 -15.73 18.39 8.39
N LEU A 60 -15.99 17.13 8.02
CA LEU A 60 -17.35 16.60 7.94
C LEU A 60 -18.09 16.80 9.27
N PRO A 61 -19.23 17.52 9.30
CA PRO A 61 -19.98 17.79 10.52
C PRO A 61 -20.42 16.49 11.22
N GLN A 62 -20.53 16.55 12.56
CA GLN A 62 -21.01 15.42 13.39
C GLN A 62 -20.22 14.13 13.21
N THR A 63 -18.94 14.23 12.84
CA THR A 63 -18.03 13.07 12.68
C THR A 63 -16.90 13.15 13.70
N ASN A 64 -16.53 11.99 14.22
CA ASN A 64 -15.30 11.84 14.98
C ASN A 64 -14.47 10.68 14.42
N GLY A 65 -13.14 10.78 14.58
CA GLY A 65 -12.23 9.76 14.05
C GLY A 65 -12.39 8.37 14.70
N ALA A 66 -13.09 8.28 15.84
CA ALA A 66 -13.36 7.00 16.48
C ALA A 66 -14.39 6.16 15.72
N ASP A 67 -15.36 6.80 15.05
CA ASP A 67 -16.37 6.11 14.25
C ASP A 67 -15.73 5.46 13.02
N ILE A 68 -14.82 6.18 12.34
CA ILE A 68 -14.06 5.66 11.18
C ILE A 68 -13.19 4.48 11.59
N ARG A 69 -12.48 4.60 12.73
CA ARG A 69 -11.64 3.52 13.23
C ARG A 69 -12.47 2.28 13.59
N ARG A 70 -13.59 2.45 14.29
CA ARG A 70 -14.53 1.37 14.64
C ARG A 70 -15.03 0.67 13.39
N TRP A 71 -15.45 1.43 12.37
CA TRP A 71 -15.88 0.84 11.10
C TRP A 71 -14.79 -0.01 10.46
N ARG A 72 -13.54 0.46 10.42
CA ARG A 72 -12.43 -0.35 9.90
C ARG A 72 -12.20 -1.62 10.69
N GLU A 73 -12.32 -1.56 12.02
CA GLU A 73 -12.10 -2.72 12.89
C GLU A 73 -13.22 -3.77 12.76
N THR A 74 -14.47 -3.34 12.58
CA THR A 74 -15.65 -4.23 12.66
C THR A 74 -16.36 -4.45 11.32
N GLY A 75 -16.30 -3.49 10.39
CA GLY A 75 -17.02 -3.53 9.13
C GLY A 75 -16.18 -4.00 7.96
N ASN A 76 -15.15 -3.25 7.60
CA ASN A 76 -14.23 -3.61 6.52
C ASN A 76 -12.78 -3.26 6.87
N PRO A 77 -12.01 -4.19 7.45
CA PRO A 77 -10.60 -3.96 7.79
C PRO A 77 -9.71 -3.58 6.60
N ARG A 78 -10.14 -3.90 5.39
CA ARG A 78 -9.44 -3.59 4.13
C ARG A 78 -10.02 -2.39 3.39
N GLY A 79 -11.05 -1.76 3.93
CA GLY A 79 -11.63 -0.56 3.34
C GLY A 79 -10.60 0.56 3.29
N LEU A 80 -10.45 1.17 2.10
CA LEU A 80 -9.53 2.25 1.86
C LEU A 80 -10.13 3.55 2.39
N VAL A 81 -9.50 4.20 3.35
CA VAL A 81 -9.89 5.52 3.85
C VAL A 81 -8.99 6.58 3.24
N VAL A 82 -9.58 7.57 2.61
CA VAL A 82 -8.90 8.73 2.03
C VAL A 82 -9.44 9.98 2.66
N LEU A 83 -8.59 10.73 3.37
CA LEU A 83 -8.97 12.03 3.88
C LEU A 83 -8.89 13.07 2.76
N VAL A 84 -9.92 13.88 2.64
CA VAL A 84 -10.02 14.96 1.66
C VAL A 84 -10.07 16.28 2.40
N THR A 85 -9.35 17.31 1.92
CA THR A 85 -9.25 18.61 2.60
C THR A 85 -9.00 19.74 1.62
N ASP A 86 -9.44 20.94 1.95
CA ASP A 86 -9.12 22.16 1.19
C ASP A 86 -7.72 22.68 1.45
N MET A 87 -7.09 22.27 2.56
CA MET A 87 -5.74 22.72 2.90
C MET A 87 -4.94 21.60 3.59
N LEU A 88 -3.65 21.49 3.25
CA LEU A 88 -2.73 20.64 3.97
C LEU A 88 -2.23 21.37 5.22
N ALA A 89 -2.33 20.73 6.36
CA ALA A 89 -1.79 21.21 7.63
C ALA A 89 -0.84 20.17 8.24
N PRO A 90 0.21 20.61 8.97
CA PRO A 90 1.20 19.69 9.57
C PRO A 90 0.58 18.59 10.45
N ARG A 91 -0.58 18.83 11.05
CA ARG A 91 -1.30 17.87 11.90
C ARG A 91 -1.98 16.72 11.14
N TRP A 92 -2.18 16.83 9.82
CA TRP A 92 -2.94 15.83 9.06
C TRP A 92 -2.29 14.44 9.04
N PRO A 93 -0.96 14.27 8.94
CA PRO A 93 -0.34 12.97 9.04
C PRO A 93 -0.68 12.23 10.34
N ALA A 94 -0.59 12.90 11.48
CA ALA A 94 -0.93 12.32 12.78
C ALA A 94 -2.43 11.99 12.89
N THR A 95 -3.31 12.83 12.36
CA THR A 95 -4.76 12.60 12.32
C THR A 95 -5.09 11.40 11.42
N ALA A 96 -4.54 11.35 10.23
CA ALA A 96 -4.74 10.27 9.27
C ALA A 96 -4.26 8.92 9.83
N ARG A 97 -3.07 8.89 10.46
CA ARG A 97 -2.57 7.69 11.15
C ARG A 97 -3.56 7.19 12.20
N ARG A 98 -4.14 8.10 13.00
CA ARG A 98 -5.07 7.78 14.08
C ARG A 98 -6.37 7.13 13.58
N VAL A 99 -6.86 7.50 12.39
CA VAL A 99 -8.03 6.89 11.75
C VAL A 99 -7.67 5.75 10.80
N GLY A 100 -6.38 5.47 10.60
CA GLY A 100 -5.88 4.45 9.69
C GLY A 100 -6.13 4.81 8.22
N ALA A 101 -6.07 6.10 7.86
CA ALA A 101 -6.23 6.52 6.49
C ALA A 101 -5.06 6.04 5.63
N TYR A 102 -5.36 5.72 4.37
CA TYR A 102 -4.37 5.37 3.35
C TYR A 102 -3.67 6.62 2.84
N ASP A 103 -4.43 7.69 2.57
CA ASP A 103 -3.88 8.95 2.07
C ASP A 103 -4.65 10.17 2.54
N VAL A 104 -4.03 11.35 2.34
CA VAL A 104 -4.62 12.67 2.56
C VAL A 104 -4.47 13.46 1.26
N ILE A 105 -5.57 13.89 0.67
CA ILE A 105 -5.59 14.53 -0.64
C ILE A 105 -6.21 15.90 -0.57
N LEU A 106 -5.59 16.86 -1.29
CA LEU A 106 -6.07 18.22 -1.41
C LEU A 106 -7.17 18.32 -2.49
N LYS A 107 -8.24 19.05 -2.19
CA LYS A 107 -9.26 19.42 -3.17
C LYS A 107 -8.73 20.48 -4.17
N PRO A 108 -9.24 20.48 -5.41
CA PRO A 108 -10.16 19.52 -6.02
C PRO A 108 -9.47 18.23 -6.44
N LEU A 109 -10.15 17.09 -6.30
CA LEU A 109 -9.63 15.79 -6.75
C LEU A 109 -9.84 15.64 -8.25
N GLY A 110 -8.75 15.59 -9.00
CA GLY A 110 -8.79 15.29 -10.43
C GLY A 110 -8.88 13.78 -10.71
N ASP A 111 -9.31 13.44 -11.93
CA ASP A 111 -9.46 12.05 -12.40
C ASP A 111 -8.20 11.19 -12.19
N LEU A 112 -7.02 11.79 -12.33
CA LEU A 112 -5.76 11.08 -12.08
C LEU A 112 -5.62 10.59 -10.63
N HIS A 113 -5.99 11.43 -9.64
CA HIS A 113 -5.93 11.04 -8.23
C HIS A 113 -6.95 9.94 -7.92
N ILE A 114 -8.18 10.11 -8.41
CA ILE A 114 -9.25 9.13 -8.20
C ILE A 114 -8.89 7.80 -8.85
N GLY A 115 -8.41 7.81 -10.09
CA GLY A 115 -7.98 6.61 -10.81
C GLY A 115 -6.87 5.84 -10.07
N ARG A 116 -5.89 6.55 -9.49
CA ARG A 116 -4.83 5.95 -8.66
C ARG A 116 -5.37 5.28 -7.40
N LEU A 117 -6.37 5.88 -6.76
CA LEU A 117 -7.00 5.31 -5.56
C LEU A 117 -7.86 4.08 -5.89
N LEU A 118 -8.59 4.11 -7.00
CA LEU A 118 -9.35 2.96 -7.49
C LEU A 118 -8.41 1.79 -7.85
N ALA A 119 -7.29 2.08 -8.52
CA ALA A 119 -6.27 1.07 -8.80
C ALA A 119 -5.65 0.51 -7.50
N ALA A 120 -5.37 1.36 -6.50
CA ALA A 120 -4.90 0.92 -5.20
C ALA A 120 -5.92 0.02 -4.51
N ASN A 121 -7.21 0.36 -4.53
CA ASN A 121 -8.26 -0.47 -3.96
C ASN A 121 -8.30 -1.88 -4.58
N GLN A 122 -8.14 -2.01 -5.89
CA GLN A 122 -8.14 -3.31 -6.57
C GLN A 122 -7.05 -4.26 -6.04
N VAL A 123 -5.90 -3.72 -5.65
CA VAL A 123 -4.78 -4.51 -5.11
C VAL A 123 -4.93 -4.71 -3.60
N LEU A 124 -5.24 -3.64 -2.86
CA LEU A 124 -5.29 -3.65 -1.39
C LEU A 124 -6.48 -4.41 -0.81
N SER A 125 -7.57 -4.55 -1.56
CA SER A 125 -8.79 -5.27 -1.13
C SER A 125 -8.61 -6.78 -1.06
N ARG A 126 -7.56 -7.34 -1.68
CA ARG A 126 -7.27 -8.79 -1.70
C ARG A 126 -6.07 -9.16 -0.82
N SER A 127 -5.98 -10.43 -0.41
CA SER A 127 -4.75 -10.96 0.18
C SER A 127 -3.78 -11.34 -0.92
N LEU A 128 -2.53 -10.91 -0.77
CA LEU A 128 -1.43 -11.21 -1.69
C LEU A 128 -0.55 -12.32 -1.12
N ASP A 129 -0.17 -13.27 -1.96
CA ASP A 129 0.77 -14.33 -1.59
C ASP A 129 2.20 -13.80 -1.76
N CYS A 130 2.92 -13.64 -0.64
CA CYS A 130 4.27 -13.11 -0.61
C CYS A 130 5.28 -14.23 -0.27
N LEU A 131 6.33 -14.33 -1.06
CA LEU A 131 7.46 -15.23 -0.82
C LEU A 131 8.70 -14.40 -0.44
N VAL A 132 9.19 -14.56 0.78
CA VAL A 132 10.40 -13.90 1.28
C VAL A 132 11.56 -14.90 1.26
N VAL A 133 12.59 -14.59 0.49
CA VAL A 133 13.76 -15.47 0.27
C VAL A 133 15.02 -14.76 0.76
N ASP A 134 15.53 -15.19 1.90
CA ASP A 134 16.75 -14.62 2.51
C ASP A 134 17.37 -15.67 3.44
N PRO A 135 18.68 -15.92 3.40
CA PRO A 135 19.32 -16.89 4.30
C PRO A 135 19.23 -16.47 5.78
N GLY A 136 19.20 -15.17 6.07
CA GLY A 136 19.16 -14.63 7.42
C GLY A 136 17.76 -14.68 8.03
N GLN A 137 17.53 -15.50 9.06
CA GLN A 137 16.26 -15.55 9.77
C GLN A 137 15.85 -14.18 10.34
N ALA A 138 16.81 -13.39 10.86
CA ALA A 138 16.55 -12.06 11.38
C ALA A 138 16.00 -11.12 10.28
N THR A 139 16.55 -11.21 9.07
CA THR A 139 16.07 -10.43 7.91
C THR A 139 14.64 -10.82 7.53
N ARG A 140 14.35 -12.12 7.44
CA ARG A 140 12.99 -12.58 7.12
C ARG A 140 11.98 -12.11 8.16
N THR A 141 12.35 -12.18 9.45
CA THR A 141 11.52 -11.68 10.56
C THR A 141 11.29 -10.17 10.45
N LEU A 142 12.33 -9.40 10.12
CA LEU A 142 12.22 -7.96 9.90
C LEU A 142 11.27 -7.65 8.72
N VAL A 143 11.47 -8.29 7.56
CA VAL A 143 10.61 -8.11 6.38
C VAL A 143 9.16 -8.39 6.73
N ARG A 144 8.87 -9.51 7.42
CA ARG A 144 7.52 -9.83 7.87
C ARG A 144 6.91 -8.75 8.76
N LYS A 145 7.70 -8.24 9.73
CA LYS A 145 7.26 -7.16 10.62
C LYS A 145 6.96 -5.87 9.85
N LEU A 146 7.81 -5.51 8.88
CA LEU A 146 7.64 -4.31 8.08
C LEU A 146 6.42 -4.43 7.16
N LEU A 147 6.26 -5.55 6.45
CA LEU A 147 5.08 -5.81 5.60
C LEU A 147 3.77 -5.84 6.42
N GLY A 148 3.82 -6.28 7.67
CA GLY A 148 2.67 -6.26 8.57
C GLY A 148 2.22 -4.86 9.01
N GLN A 149 3.01 -3.81 8.76
CA GLN A 149 2.65 -2.40 9.00
C GLN A 149 2.03 -1.73 7.77
N SER A 150 2.11 -2.38 6.60
CA SER A 150 1.60 -1.86 5.34
C SER A 150 0.07 -1.99 5.25
N HIS A 151 -0.54 -1.23 4.33
CA HIS A 151 -1.95 -1.39 3.98
C HIS A 151 -2.22 -2.66 3.15
N PHE A 152 -1.18 -3.26 2.58
CA PHE A 152 -1.32 -4.55 1.91
C PHE A 152 -1.57 -5.68 2.90
N ALA A 153 -2.39 -6.64 2.52
CA ALA A 153 -2.60 -7.86 3.28
C ALA A 153 -1.81 -9.01 2.66
N PHE A 154 -0.76 -9.47 3.34
CA PHE A 154 0.11 -10.54 2.85
C PHE A 154 -0.09 -11.87 3.57
N ARG A 155 -0.14 -12.96 2.79
CA ARG A 155 0.12 -14.31 3.25
C ARG A 155 1.58 -14.63 2.98
N ILE A 156 2.42 -14.61 4.01
CA ILE A 156 3.88 -14.69 3.86
C ILE A 156 4.34 -16.14 4.01
N ARG A 157 5.07 -16.63 2.99
CA ARG A 157 5.87 -17.84 3.04
C ARG A 157 7.35 -17.45 3.01
N GLU A 158 8.20 -18.24 3.68
CA GLU A 158 9.62 -17.93 3.81
C GLU A 158 10.47 -19.08 3.31
N ALA A 159 11.59 -18.75 2.66
CA ALA A 159 12.63 -19.66 2.25
C ALA A 159 14.00 -19.14 2.70
N ALA A 160 14.86 -20.03 3.19
CA ALA A 160 16.23 -19.69 3.56
C ALA A 160 17.22 -19.83 2.40
N GLY A 161 16.79 -20.40 1.26
CA GLY A 161 17.61 -20.61 0.08
C GLY A 161 16.78 -20.70 -1.19
N GLY A 162 17.46 -20.65 -2.32
CA GLY A 162 16.80 -20.57 -3.63
C GLY A 162 16.07 -21.86 -4.03
N ARG A 163 16.60 -23.04 -3.68
CA ARG A 163 15.92 -24.31 -3.98
C ARG A 163 14.59 -24.44 -3.26
N ASP A 164 14.55 -24.04 -1.99
CA ASP A 164 13.30 -24.03 -1.22
C ASP A 164 12.32 -22.98 -1.77
N ALA A 165 12.82 -21.83 -2.19
CA ALA A 165 12.02 -20.78 -2.83
C ALA A 165 11.34 -21.29 -4.11
N VAL A 166 12.06 -21.96 -5.00
CA VAL A 166 11.50 -22.57 -6.22
C VAL A 166 10.42 -23.60 -5.87
N ARG A 167 10.71 -24.51 -4.94
CA ARG A 167 9.73 -25.51 -4.48
C ARG A 167 8.45 -24.87 -3.93
N LEU A 168 8.58 -23.80 -3.14
CA LEU A 168 7.43 -23.06 -2.59
C LEU A 168 6.64 -22.33 -3.69
N ALA A 169 7.32 -21.79 -4.69
CA ALA A 169 6.65 -21.15 -5.82
C ALA A 169 5.90 -22.17 -6.71
N GLU A 170 6.44 -23.39 -6.87
CA GLU A 170 5.75 -24.49 -7.58
C GLU A 170 4.52 -24.98 -6.81
N ALA A 171 4.58 -24.97 -5.48
CA ALA A 171 3.52 -25.47 -4.61
C ALA A 171 2.32 -24.54 -4.43
N GLY A 172 2.42 -23.25 -4.79
CA GLY A 172 1.32 -22.31 -4.60
C GLY A 172 1.56 -20.93 -5.23
N PRO A 173 0.54 -20.08 -5.21
CA PRO A 173 0.59 -18.77 -5.88
C PRO A 173 1.66 -17.86 -5.29
N VAL A 174 2.18 -16.96 -6.13
CA VAL A 174 3.09 -15.87 -5.76
C VAL A 174 2.62 -14.60 -6.43
N ASP A 175 2.22 -13.61 -5.65
CA ASP A 175 1.91 -12.24 -6.11
C ASP A 175 3.11 -11.30 -5.95
N LEU A 176 3.92 -11.53 -4.89
CA LEU A 176 5.14 -10.77 -4.59
C LEU A 176 6.25 -11.73 -4.14
N ALA A 177 7.43 -11.60 -4.71
CA ALA A 177 8.63 -12.24 -4.20
C ALA A 177 9.66 -11.19 -3.78
N ILE A 178 10.25 -11.33 -2.58
CA ILE A 178 11.35 -10.49 -2.09
C ILE A 178 12.55 -11.41 -1.93
N ILE A 179 13.58 -11.23 -2.79
CA ILE A 179 14.65 -12.20 -2.97
C ILE A 179 16.01 -11.56 -2.71
N GLU A 180 16.76 -12.08 -1.73
CA GLU A 180 18.16 -11.73 -1.50
C GLU A 180 19.05 -12.15 -2.68
N LEU A 181 19.90 -11.23 -3.16
CA LEU A 181 20.84 -11.51 -4.26
C LEU A 181 21.85 -12.62 -3.93
N SER A 182 22.30 -12.69 -2.68
CA SER A 182 23.33 -13.63 -2.23
C SER A 182 22.68 -14.82 -1.54
N LEU A 183 22.25 -15.82 -2.33
CA LEU A 183 21.71 -17.07 -1.81
C LEU A 183 22.81 -18.15 -1.77
N PRO A 184 22.80 -19.05 -0.75
CA PRO A 184 23.90 -19.99 -0.54
C PRO A 184 23.90 -21.21 -1.46
N ASP A 185 22.72 -21.56 -2.03
CA ASP A 185 22.48 -22.87 -2.66
C ASP A 185 22.02 -22.79 -4.11
N TYR A 186 21.55 -21.62 -4.57
CA TYR A 186 21.00 -21.45 -5.91
C TYR A 186 21.08 -19.99 -6.36
N PRO A 187 21.39 -19.70 -7.64
CA PRO A 187 21.48 -18.32 -8.11
C PRO A 187 20.16 -17.56 -7.97
N ALA A 188 20.18 -16.39 -7.33
CA ALA A 188 18.97 -15.61 -7.07
C ALA A 188 18.23 -15.18 -8.35
N LEU A 189 18.98 -14.87 -9.43
CA LEU A 189 18.40 -14.54 -10.73
C LEU A 189 17.67 -15.73 -11.36
N GLU A 190 18.19 -16.93 -11.20
CA GLU A 190 17.52 -18.14 -11.67
C GLU A 190 16.22 -18.39 -10.87
N VAL A 191 16.21 -18.13 -9.56
CA VAL A 191 14.99 -18.16 -8.74
C VAL A 191 13.96 -17.16 -9.29
N ALA A 192 14.39 -15.93 -9.59
CA ALA A 192 13.51 -14.91 -10.15
C ALA A 192 12.91 -15.34 -11.50
N CYS A 193 13.73 -15.88 -12.42
CA CYS A 193 13.27 -16.39 -13.70
C CYS A 193 12.23 -17.51 -13.51
N ARG A 194 12.49 -18.50 -12.66
CA ARG A 194 11.55 -19.60 -12.42
C ARG A 194 10.24 -19.16 -11.80
N ILE A 195 10.28 -18.18 -10.88
CA ILE A 195 9.07 -17.58 -10.33
C ILE A 195 8.30 -16.86 -11.44
N ASN A 196 8.97 -16.07 -12.28
CA ASN A 196 8.34 -15.32 -13.36
C ASN A 196 7.72 -16.26 -14.42
N ASP A 197 8.41 -17.34 -14.78
CA ASP A 197 7.91 -18.34 -15.72
C ASP A 197 6.62 -19.00 -15.21
N ARG A 198 6.57 -19.31 -13.91
CA ARG A 198 5.42 -19.98 -13.29
C ARG A 198 4.29 -19.01 -12.94
N HIS A 199 4.62 -17.77 -12.58
CA HIS A 199 3.74 -16.70 -12.13
C HIS A 199 4.07 -15.40 -12.88
N PRO A 200 3.69 -15.24 -14.16
CA PRO A 200 4.07 -14.08 -14.97
C PRO A 200 3.55 -12.73 -14.44
N ALA A 201 2.51 -12.76 -13.58
CA ALA A 201 1.97 -11.56 -12.93
C ALA A 201 2.66 -11.24 -11.58
N ALA A 202 3.54 -12.11 -11.09
CA ALA A 202 4.26 -11.89 -9.83
C ALA A 202 5.17 -10.66 -9.92
N ARG A 203 5.23 -9.90 -8.84
CA ARG A 203 6.17 -8.80 -8.67
C ARG A 203 7.40 -9.32 -7.95
N ILE A 204 8.59 -9.04 -8.47
CA ILE A 204 9.85 -9.55 -7.91
C ILE A 204 10.70 -8.37 -7.47
N LEU A 205 10.92 -8.24 -6.16
CA LEU A 205 11.83 -7.28 -5.57
C LEU A 205 13.13 -7.99 -5.18
N MET A 206 14.24 -7.62 -5.80
CA MET A 206 15.55 -8.10 -5.38
C MET A 206 16.06 -7.27 -4.21
N THR A 207 16.74 -7.91 -3.25
CA THR A 207 17.35 -7.20 -2.10
C THR A 207 18.83 -7.56 -2.00
N GLY A 208 19.62 -6.65 -1.43
CA GLY A 208 21.06 -6.88 -1.24
C GLY A 208 21.79 -5.62 -0.85
N PRO A 209 23.14 -5.64 -0.81
CA PRO A 209 23.93 -4.43 -0.64
C PRO A 209 23.65 -3.46 -1.79
N ARG A 210 23.96 -2.18 -1.57
CA ARG A 210 23.78 -1.15 -2.62
C ARG A 210 24.59 -1.53 -3.87
N ILE A 211 23.93 -1.52 -5.02
CA ILE A 211 24.52 -1.80 -6.33
C ILE A 211 24.36 -0.59 -7.26
N GLU A 212 25.19 -0.51 -8.30
CA GLU A 212 25.12 0.56 -9.30
C GLU A 212 23.80 0.50 -10.10
N GLU A 213 23.32 1.65 -10.55
CA GLU A 213 22.07 1.75 -11.34
C GLU A 213 22.13 0.91 -12.63
N GLY A 214 23.30 0.77 -13.24
CA GLY A 214 23.51 -0.09 -14.41
C GLY A 214 23.16 -1.55 -14.12
N VAL A 215 23.60 -2.06 -12.96
CA VAL A 215 23.30 -3.42 -12.50
C VAL A 215 21.84 -3.55 -12.14
N GLN A 216 21.24 -2.54 -11.48
CA GLN A 216 19.80 -2.56 -11.18
C GLN A 216 18.95 -2.70 -12.46
N ARG A 217 19.30 -1.97 -13.53
CA ARG A 217 18.61 -2.09 -14.82
C ARG A 217 18.74 -3.49 -15.45
N GLN A 218 19.89 -4.14 -15.27
CA GLN A 218 20.07 -5.52 -15.73
C GLN A 218 19.16 -6.50 -15.00
N LEU A 219 18.86 -6.29 -13.71
CA LEU A 219 17.95 -7.15 -12.96
C LEU A 219 16.54 -7.20 -13.60
N ALA A 220 16.10 -6.11 -14.23
CA ALA A 220 14.81 -6.05 -14.90
C ALA A 220 14.72 -7.06 -16.08
N THR A 221 15.83 -7.37 -16.76
CA THR A 221 15.87 -8.38 -17.83
C THR A 221 15.63 -9.80 -17.33
N PHE A 222 15.79 -10.02 -16.04
CA PHE A 222 15.49 -11.29 -15.36
C PHE A 222 14.14 -11.28 -14.63
N GLY A 223 13.26 -10.34 -14.99
CA GLY A 223 11.91 -10.26 -14.42
C GLY A 223 11.80 -9.52 -13.09
N ALA A 224 12.89 -8.91 -12.59
CA ALA A 224 12.80 -8.10 -11.38
C ALA A 224 11.98 -6.81 -11.62
N SER A 225 11.00 -6.56 -10.77
CA SER A 225 10.18 -5.35 -10.76
C SER A 225 10.85 -4.17 -10.04
N GLY A 226 11.90 -4.44 -9.27
CA GLY A 226 12.65 -3.43 -8.52
C GLY A 226 13.77 -3.99 -7.67
N PHE A 227 14.53 -3.07 -7.07
CA PHE A 227 15.62 -3.39 -6.16
C PHE A 227 15.51 -2.60 -4.86
N LEU A 228 15.66 -3.28 -3.73
CA LEU A 228 15.59 -2.71 -2.39
C LEU A 228 16.95 -2.87 -1.69
N PRO A 229 17.77 -1.81 -1.62
CA PRO A 229 19.10 -1.88 -1.00
C PRO A 229 18.99 -2.02 0.52
N LYS A 230 19.83 -2.88 1.09
CA LYS A 230 20.01 -3.01 2.55
C LYS A 230 21.00 -1.95 3.07
N PRO A 231 20.80 -1.41 4.28
CA PRO A 231 19.64 -1.61 5.16
C PRO A 231 18.41 -0.83 4.69
N PHE A 232 17.22 -1.36 4.90
CA PHE A 232 15.95 -0.71 4.58
C PHE A 232 15.03 -0.63 5.79
N GLN A 233 14.15 0.36 5.78
CA GLN A 233 13.13 0.60 6.79
C GLN A 233 11.72 0.41 6.18
N PHE A 234 10.69 0.61 7.00
CA PHE A 234 9.29 0.48 6.59
C PHE A 234 8.97 1.27 5.30
N PHE A 235 9.37 2.55 5.25
CA PHE A 235 9.07 3.41 4.10
C PHE A 235 9.74 2.95 2.81
N ASP A 236 10.92 2.34 2.90
CA ASP A 236 11.67 1.90 1.73
C ASP A 236 11.00 0.65 1.12
N ILE A 237 10.64 -0.33 1.95
CA ILE A 237 9.96 -1.54 1.49
C ILE A 237 8.53 -1.24 1.04
N ASP A 238 7.78 -0.40 1.77
CA ASP A 238 6.41 -0.05 1.42
C ASP A 238 6.35 0.70 0.08
N LYS A 239 7.27 1.64 -0.15
CA LYS A 239 7.44 2.33 -1.43
C LYS A 239 7.75 1.34 -2.56
N ALA A 240 8.75 0.47 -2.37
CA ALA A 240 9.14 -0.51 -3.38
C ALA A 240 7.99 -1.45 -3.74
N VAL A 241 7.19 -1.85 -2.76
CA VAL A 241 5.99 -2.67 -3.00
C VAL A 241 4.94 -1.90 -3.81
N HIS A 242 4.61 -0.65 -3.44
CA HIS A 242 3.68 0.17 -4.21
C HIS A 242 4.14 0.31 -5.67
N GLU A 243 5.39 0.69 -5.88
CA GLU A 243 5.97 0.86 -7.22
C GLU A 243 5.96 -0.44 -8.03
N SER A 244 6.25 -1.58 -7.40
CA SER A 244 6.24 -2.88 -8.08
C SER A 244 4.84 -3.26 -8.61
N PHE A 245 3.78 -2.86 -7.91
CA PHE A 245 2.40 -3.02 -8.36
C PHE A 245 1.91 -1.89 -9.26
N GLY A 246 2.77 -0.93 -9.63
CA GLY A 246 2.41 0.24 -10.43
C GLY A 246 1.49 1.21 -9.69
N LEU A 247 1.48 1.17 -8.37
CA LEU A 247 0.66 2.03 -7.54
C LEU A 247 1.36 3.33 -7.18
N TRP A 248 0.56 4.37 -7.03
CA TRP A 248 1.01 5.62 -6.44
C TRP A 248 1.41 5.41 -4.98
N HIS A 249 2.55 5.97 -4.59
CA HIS A 249 2.97 5.98 -3.20
C HIS A 249 2.27 7.12 -2.46
N PRO A 250 1.43 6.86 -1.46
CA PRO A 250 0.58 7.87 -0.84
C PRO A 250 1.35 9.04 -0.23
N TYR A 251 0.75 10.25 -0.26
CA TYR A 251 1.30 11.44 0.39
C TYR A 251 1.51 11.21 1.89
N LEU A 252 0.57 10.56 2.54
CA LEU A 252 0.62 10.26 3.98
C LEU A 252 1.90 9.51 4.36
N ILE A 253 2.28 8.48 3.61
CA ILE A 253 3.50 7.70 3.89
C ILE A 253 4.73 8.59 3.76
N ASN A 254 4.81 9.44 2.74
CA ASN A 254 5.91 10.38 2.57
C ASN A 254 5.98 11.43 3.69
N ALA A 255 4.84 11.94 4.16
CA ALA A 255 4.77 12.88 5.26
C ALA A 255 5.23 12.25 6.58
N LEU A 256 4.81 11.00 6.84
CA LEU A 256 5.23 10.25 8.02
C LEU A 256 6.73 9.98 8.05
N ARG A 257 7.35 9.72 6.88
CA ARG A 257 8.80 9.59 6.77
C ARG A 257 9.51 10.87 7.17
N ARG A 258 9.04 12.04 6.73
CA ARG A 258 9.62 13.33 7.10
C ARG A 258 9.52 13.60 8.59
N GLU A 259 8.39 13.33 9.21
CA GLU A 259 8.21 13.45 10.67
C GLU A 259 9.19 12.55 11.43
N SER A 260 9.33 11.28 11.04
CA SER A 260 10.27 10.34 11.68
C SER A 260 11.72 10.80 11.58
N LEU A 261 12.10 11.47 10.49
CA LEU A 261 13.45 12.02 10.33
C LEU A 261 13.68 13.26 11.20
N LEU A 262 12.64 14.05 11.46
CA LEU A 262 12.70 15.22 12.35
C LEU A 262 12.75 14.79 13.83
N ASP A 263 12.01 13.74 14.21
CA ASP A 263 12.01 13.19 15.56
C ASP A 263 13.30 12.44 15.90
N ALA A 264 14.01 11.95 14.91
CA ALA A 264 15.29 11.25 15.10
C ALA A 264 16.45 12.17 15.55
N GLY A 265 16.24 13.49 15.64
CA GLY A 265 17.24 14.48 16.05
C GLY A 265 18.50 14.50 15.18
N PRO A 266 19.31 15.54 15.16
CA PRO A 266 20.59 15.49 14.48
C PRO A 266 21.44 14.42 15.20
N THR A 267 21.81 13.38 14.46
CA THR A 267 22.84 12.42 14.91
C THR A 267 24.06 13.28 15.25
N VAL A 268 24.33 13.42 16.54
CA VAL A 268 25.54 14.11 17.01
C VAL A 268 26.71 13.37 16.37
N GLY A 269 27.20 13.95 15.28
CA GLY A 269 28.41 13.50 14.64
C GLY A 269 29.52 13.58 15.69
N GLN A 270 30.16 12.47 15.96
CA GLN A 270 31.42 12.42 16.68
C GLN A 270 32.39 13.39 16.03
N VAL A 271 32.60 14.52 16.70
CA VAL A 271 33.84 15.28 16.60
C VAL A 271 34.83 14.58 17.53
N VAL A 272 35.75 13.88 17.00
CA VAL A 272 37.19 13.90 17.35
C VAL A 272 37.95 13.17 16.26
#